data_51ced81b62fd22fff211acd7ce71cee2
#
_entry.id   51ced81b62fd22fff211acd7ce71cee2
#
_cell.length_a   1.000
_cell.length_b   1.000
_cell.length_c   1.000
_cell.angle_alpha   90.00
_cell.angle_beta   90.00
_cell.angle_gamma   90.00
#
_symmetry.space_group_name_H-M   'P 1'
#
loop_
_entity.id
_entity.type
_entity.pdbx_description
1 polymer ?
#
loop_
_entity_poly.entity_id
_entity_poly.type
_entity_poly.pdbx_seq_one_letter_code
_entity_poly.pdbx_strand_id
1 'polypeptide(L)'
;MNSDIKTKTFERGGESEAAPVQPGQIALANASRFNEAYLSQPLSAYAVGWSDDGSLLGDLDFVAPPVLVPRRFEYRKADNSEEFLDEREDIRAIGAEFRRVEPTGEIVLGKTYNKGLTLRVDLDQVSGIESWRQMAVARLLRRLLRSELRRAISFLYNAASSTSAVWSGAAAEDPDSDLLNALESAADDSGLKPNRILFGDSAWAARSLSHRAQSTAGGFASATLSPEALAALLGVEQVRRCSQRRQGPGAGKVGFAENLVLLFSAYAHQSVEDPSNIKRFVTPCEDGSLYRVYEQALTSKITDITVEHYSNIVITSSPGIAALAISTQSEEGD
;
A
#
# COMPACT_ATOMS: atom_id res chain seq x y z
N MET A 1 51.66 -24.00 6.01
CA MET A 1 50.47 -24.57 6.65
C MET A 1 49.28 -23.86 6.09
N ASN A 2 48.70 -24.44 5.03
CA ASN A 2 47.51 -23.92 4.37
C ASN A 2 46.28 -24.38 5.16
N SER A 3 45.42 -23.45 5.54
CA SER A 3 44.08 -23.77 6.04
C SER A 3 43.04 -23.31 4.99
N ASP A 4 42.49 -24.30 4.30
CA ASP A 4 41.44 -24.17 3.34
C ASP A 4 40.17 -23.66 3.99
N ILE A 5 39.73 -22.45 3.62
CA ILE A 5 38.39 -21.95 3.90
C ILE A 5 37.46 -22.53 2.81
N LYS A 6 36.72 -23.57 3.17
CA LYS A 6 35.66 -24.11 2.35
C LYS A 6 34.48 -23.12 2.28
N THR A 7 34.38 -22.43 1.19
CA THR A 7 33.19 -21.67 0.80
C THR A 7 32.04 -22.68 0.56
N LYS A 8 31.06 -22.72 1.46
CA LYS A 8 29.82 -23.44 1.22
C LYS A 8 29.01 -22.69 0.16
N THR A 9 29.06 -23.17 -1.04
CA THR A 9 28.12 -22.81 -2.11
C THR A 9 26.73 -23.28 -1.70
N PHE A 10 25.80 -22.35 -1.58
CA PHE A 10 24.40 -22.63 -1.32
C PHE A 10 23.83 -23.20 -2.65
N GLU A 11 23.63 -24.50 -2.70
CA GLU A 11 22.91 -25.14 -3.77
C GLU A 11 21.46 -24.60 -3.76
N ARG A 12 21.10 -23.87 -4.81
CA ARG A 12 19.70 -23.58 -5.14
C ARG A 12 19.01 -24.91 -5.28
N GLY A 13 18.07 -25.18 -4.38
CA GLY A 13 17.17 -26.29 -4.47
C GLY A 13 16.53 -26.30 -5.85
N GLY A 14 16.58 -27.47 -6.52
CA GLY A 14 16.16 -27.65 -7.88
C GLY A 14 14.76 -27.07 -8.11
N GLU A 15 14.70 -26.14 -9.07
CA GLU A 15 13.46 -25.85 -9.77
C GLU A 15 13.02 -27.19 -10.38
N SER A 16 11.96 -27.76 -9.84
CA SER A 16 11.20 -28.79 -10.52
C SER A 16 10.81 -28.17 -11.86
N GLU A 17 11.49 -28.57 -12.91
CA GLU A 17 11.15 -28.25 -14.28
C GLU A 17 9.74 -28.77 -14.52
N ALA A 18 8.75 -27.90 -14.30
CA ALA A 18 7.36 -28.20 -14.59
C ALA A 18 7.32 -28.51 -16.10
N ALA A 19 6.93 -29.72 -16.45
CA ALA A 19 6.75 -30.15 -17.83
C ALA A 19 6.05 -29.05 -18.63
N PRO A 20 6.47 -28.79 -19.89
CA PRO A 20 5.92 -27.70 -20.68
C PRO A 20 4.41 -27.90 -20.81
N VAL A 21 3.67 -27.01 -20.16
CA VAL A 21 2.22 -27.02 -20.16
C VAL A 21 1.78 -26.67 -21.57
N GLN A 22 1.07 -27.59 -22.22
CA GLN A 22 0.56 -27.36 -23.57
C GLN A 22 -0.38 -26.16 -23.60
N PRO A 23 -0.27 -25.27 -24.62
CA PRO A 23 -1.18 -24.14 -24.76
C PRO A 23 -2.65 -24.64 -24.79
N GLY A 24 -3.45 -24.20 -23.86
CA GLY A 24 -4.85 -24.59 -23.71
C GLY A 24 -5.18 -25.38 -22.43
N GLN A 25 -4.25 -26.16 -21.86
CA GLN A 25 -4.53 -26.90 -20.61
C GLN A 25 -4.70 -26.00 -19.39
N ILE A 26 -3.98 -24.90 -19.31
CA ILE A 26 -4.18 -23.90 -18.21
C ILE A 26 -5.54 -23.23 -18.37
N ALA A 27 -5.97 -22.93 -19.59
CA ALA A 27 -7.27 -22.32 -19.84
C ALA A 27 -8.42 -23.25 -19.43
N LEU A 28 -8.30 -24.55 -19.68
CA LEU A 28 -9.32 -25.54 -19.30
C LEU A 28 -9.40 -25.74 -17.78
N ALA A 29 -8.25 -25.79 -17.09
CA ALA A 29 -8.21 -25.92 -15.64
C ALA A 29 -8.75 -24.66 -14.93
N ASN A 30 -8.50 -23.47 -15.47
CA ASN A 30 -9.04 -22.22 -14.95
C ASN A 30 -10.52 -22.02 -15.34
N ALA A 31 -10.92 -22.39 -16.55
CA ALA A 31 -12.31 -22.29 -17.01
C ALA A 31 -13.26 -23.12 -16.14
N SER A 32 -12.82 -24.29 -15.61
CA SER A 32 -13.68 -25.12 -14.75
C SER A 32 -13.91 -24.51 -13.35
N ARG A 33 -12.97 -23.69 -12.83
CA ARG A 33 -13.08 -23.05 -11.51
C ARG A 33 -13.77 -21.70 -11.54
N PHE A 34 -13.68 -20.98 -12.66
CA PHE A 34 -14.23 -19.64 -12.84
C PHE A 34 -15.39 -19.63 -13.85
N ASN A 35 -16.11 -20.73 -13.95
CA ASN A 35 -17.31 -20.77 -14.77
C ASN A 35 -18.41 -19.93 -14.11
N GLU A 36 -19.16 -19.18 -14.89
CA GLU A 36 -20.32 -18.40 -14.42
C GLU A 36 -21.35 -19.27 -13.66
N ALA A 37 -21.40 -20.59 -13.96
CA ALA A 37 -22.22 -21.53 -13.19
C ALA A 37 -21.88 -21.58 -11.69
N TYR A 38 -20.67 -21.20 -11.29
CA TYR A 38 -20.23 -21.15 -9.90
C TYR A 38 -20.23 -19.74 -9.31
N LEU A 39 -20.56 -18.72 -10.10
CA LEU A 39 -20.65 -17.35 -9.64
C LEU A 39 -21.82 -17.20 -8.66
N SER A 40 -21.51 -16.81 -7.45
CA SER A 40 -22.51 -16.52 -6.42
C SER A 40 -22.80 -15.04 -6.36
N GLN A 41 -23.87 -14.59 -7.01
CA GLN A 41 -24.30 -13.18 -6.98
C GLN A 41 -24.59 -12.68 -5.55
N PRO A 42 -25.25 -13.44 -4.65
CA PRO A 42 -25.47 -13.00 -3.27
C PRO A 42 -24.18 -12.79 -2.49
N LEU A 43 -23.19 -13.68 -2.67
CA LEU A 43 -21.90 -13.57 -1.98
C LEU A 43 -21.05 -12.46 -2.61
N SER A 44 -21.14 -12.22 -3.90
CA SER A 44 -20.48 -11.08 -4.57
C SER A 44 -21.05 -9.76 -4.07
N ALA A 45 -22.38 -9.64 -3.96
CA ALA A 45 -23.02 -8.47 -3.37
C ALA A 45 -22.62 -8.26 -1.90
N TYR A 46 -22.51 -9.34 -1.12
CA TYR A 46 -21.97 -9.28 0.24
C TYR A 46 -20.52 -8.78 0.25
N ALA A 47 -19.68 -9.26 -0.66
CA ALA A 47 -18.27 -8.84 -0.74
C ALA A 47 -18.12 -7.34 -1.07
N VAL A 48 -19.00 -6.80 -1.92
CA VAL A 48 -19.02 -5.36 -2.26
C VAL A 48 -19.45 -4.51 -1.06
N GLY A 49 -20.47 -4.96 -0.32
CA GLY A 49 -20.98 -4.26 0.86
C GLY A 49 -20.18 -4.54 2.15
N TRP A 50 -19.17 -5.40 2.10
CA TRP A 50 -18.41 -5.77 3.27
C TRP A 50 -17.51 -4.62 3.74
N SER A 51 -17.56 -4.32 5.02
CA SER A 51 -16.67 -3.39 5.71
C SER A 51 -15.87 -4.12 6.78
N ASP A 52 -14.64 -3.71 6.99
CA ASP A 52 -13.78 -4.24 8.05
C ASP A 52 -13.84 -3.35 9.28
N ASP A 53 -14.11 -3.97 10.45
CA ASP A 53 -14.12 -3.27 11.74
C ASP A 53 -12.73 -2.73 12.15
N GLY A 54 -11.68 -3.21 11.50
CA GLY A 54 -10.28 -2.92 11.80
C GLY A 54 -9.62 -1.81 10.96
N SER A 55 -10.37 -0.97 10.29
CA SER A 55 -9.86 0.12 9.42
C SER A 55 -8.97 -0.29 8.24
N LEU A 56 -8.84 -1.59 7.95
CA LEU A 56 -7.92 -2.13 6.94
C LEU A 56 -8.15 -1.54 5.53
N LEU A 57 -9.42 -1.47 5.11
CA LEU A 57 -9.77 -0.86 3.82
C LEU A 57 -9.45 0.64 3.82
N GLY A 58 -9.78 1.32 4.92
CA GLY A 58 -9.47 2.73 5.09
C GLY A 58 -7.96 3.00 5.10
N ASP A 59 -7.14 2.10 5.67
CA ASP A 59 -5.68 2.22 5.62
C ASP A 59 -5.16 2.03 4.19
N LEU A 60 -5.73 1.08 3.45
CA LEU A 60 -5.38 0.85 2.05
C LEU A 60 -5.78 2.04 1.16
N ASP A 61 -6.98 2.59 1.34
CA ASP A 61 -7.47 3.75 0.59
C ASP A 61 -6.72 5.04 0.96
N PHE A 62 -6.22 5.12 2.20
CA PHE A 62 -5.34 6.21 2.61
C PHE A 62 -3.98 6.12 1.92
N VAL A 63 -3.38 4.92 1.84
CA VAL A 63 -2.05 4.75 1.23
C VAL A 63 -2.15 4.79 -0.29
N ALA A 64 -3.11 4.09 -0.88
CA ALA A 64 -3.27 3.94 -2.32
C ALA A 64 -4.77 3.97 -2.69
N PRO A 65 -5.36 5.16 -2.87
CA PRO A 65 -6.75 5.29 -3.30
C PRO A 65 -7.00 4.57 -4.63
N PRO A 66 -8.19 4.00 -4.86
CA PRO A 66 -8.48 3.27 -6.07
C PRO A 66 -8.71 4.18 -7.26
N VAL A 67 -8.12 3.83 -8.41
CA VAL A 67 -8.38 4.41 -9.73
C VAL A 67 -9.02 3.37 -10.60
N LEU A 68 -10.23 3.63 -11.10
CA LEU A 68 -10.94 2.72 -11.98
C LEU A 68 -10.37 2.79 -13.39
N VAL A 69 -9.94 1.64 -13.91
CA VAL A 69 -9.33 1.53 -15.24
C VAL A 69 -9.78 0.23 -15.93
N PRO A 70 -9.72 0.14 -17.28
CA PRO A 70 -9.85 -1.12 -17.98
C PRO A 70 -8.66 -2.06 -17.65
N ARG A 71 -8.75 -3.33 -18.03
CA ARG A 71 -7.69 -4.33 -17.76
C ARG A 71 -6.33 -3.97 -18.35
N ARG A 72 -6.31 -3.25 -19.46
CA ARG A 72 -5.13 -2.67 -20.09
C ARG A 72 -5.38 -1.18 -20.20
N PHE A 73 -4.45 -0.38 -19.74
CA PHE A 73 -4.56 1.08 -19.68
C PHE A 73 -3.18 1.70 -19.87
N GLU A 74 -3.16 2.97 -20.15
CA GLU A 74 -1.97 3.78 -20.19
C GLU A 74 -1.97 4.74 -19.02
N TYR A 75 -0.81 5.00 -18.44
CA TYR A 75 -0.62 6.05 -17.43
C TYR A 75 0.71 6.73 -17.65
N ARG A 76 0.81 7.97 -17.20
CA ARG A 76 2.08 8.70 -17.21
C ARG A 76 2.83 8.44 -15.93
N LYS A 77 4.11 8.17 -16.07
CA LYS A 77 5.05 8.12 -14.97
C LYS A 77 5.72 9.48 -14.87
N ALA A 78 5.44 10.20 -13.79
CA ALA A 78 6.09 11.47 -13.51
C ALA A 78 7.38 11.19 -12.75
N ASP A 79 8.51 11.33 -13.41
CA ASP A 79 9.83 11.19 -12.78
C ASP A 79 10.30 12.52 -12.17
N ASN A 80 9.75 13.63 -12.65
CA ASN A 80 10.04 14.97 -12.16
C ASN A 80 8.78 15.83 -12.22
N SER A 81 8.48 16.55 -11.15
CA SER A 81 7.35 17.49 -11.09
C SER A 81 7.67 18.87 -11.68
N GLU A 82 8.86 19.09 -12.23
CA GLU A 82 9.24 20.37 -12.85
C GLU A 82 8.24 20.85 -13.90
N GLU A 83 7.52 19.93 -14.54
CA GLU A 83 6.48 20.26 -15.51
C GLU A 83 5.38 21.16 -14.94
N PHE A 84 5.09 21.03 -13.65
CA PHE A 84 4.09 21.84 -12.94
C PHE A 84 4.68 23.15 -12.41
N LEU A 85 6.01 23.25 -12.34
CA LEU A 85 6.74 24.37 -11.75
C LEU A 85 7.52 25.18 -12.77
N ASP A 86 7.57 24.77 -14.04
CA ASP A 86 8.25 25.50 -15.10
C ASP A 86 7.50 26.83 -15.38
N GLU A 87 8.01 27.91 -14.80
CA GLU A 87 7.53 29.28 -15.07
C GLU A 87 7.87 29.66 -16.50
N ARG A 88 6.90 29.58 -17.37
CA ARG A 88 7.02 30.02 -18.76
C ARG A 88 6.28 31.33 -18.96
N GLU A 89 6.87 32.19 -19.80
CA GLU A 89 6.21 33.42 -20.23
C GLU A 89 4.89 33.06 -20.95
N ASP A 90 3.77 33.37 -20.33
CA ASP A 90 2.41 33.12 -20.80
C ASP A 90 1.83 34.29 -21.63
N ILE A 91 2.55 35.40 -21.69
CA ILE A 91 2.14 36.59 -22.39
C ILE A 91 2.40 36.45 -23.89
N ARG A 92 1.34 36.55 -24.66
CA ARG A 92 1.38 36.49 -26.11
C ARG A 92 1.56 37.92 -26.70
N ALA A 93 2.54 38.11 -27.58
CA ALA A 93 2.62 39.33 -28.39
C ALA A 93 1.44 39.44 -29.37
N ILE A 94 1.02 40.67 -29.68
CA ILE A 94 -0.09 40.90 -30.62
C ILE A 94 0.28 40.30 -31.99
N GLY A 95 -0.57 39.41 -32.48
CA GLY A 95 -0.39 38.71 -33.77
C GLY A 95 0.46 37.41 -33.72
N ALA A 96 1.05 37.05 -32.55
CA ALA A 96 1.76 35.78 -32.39
C ALA A 96 0.81 34.65 -31.96
N GLU A 97 1.25 33.39 -32.09
CA GLU A 97 0.57 32.25 -31.52
C GLU A 97 0.89 32.09 -30.04
N PHE A 98 0.00 31.43 -29.27
CA PHE A 98 0.30 31.02 -27.91
C PHE A 98 1.38 29.95 -27.92
N ARG A 99 2.25 29.96 -26.90
CA ARG A 99 3.28 28.93 -26.72
C ARG A 99 2.63 27.58 -26.48
N ARG A 100 3.11 26.54 -27.15
CA ARG A 100 2.69 25.16 -26.92
C ARG A 100 3.37 24.64 -25.68
N VAL A 101 2.61 24.03 -24.80
CA VAL A 101 3.08 23.21 -23.70
C VAL A 101 2.88 21.77 -24.10
N GLU A 102 3.95 21.00 -24.17
CA GLU A 102 3.88 19.56 -24.43
C GLU A 102 3.94 18.84 -23.08
N PRO A 103 3.00 17.95 -22.79
CA PRO A 103 3.07 17.18 -21.57
C PRO A 103 4.30 16.27 -21.62
N THR A 104 5.22 16.46 -20.68
CA THR A 104 6.37 15.60 -20.48
C THR A 104 5.96 14.40 -19.60
N GLY A 105 6.74 13.35 -19.59
CA GLY A 105 6.47 12.14 -18.81
C GLY A 105 6.37 10.91 -19.68
N GLU A 106 6.93 9.81 -19.21
CA GLU A 106 6.92 8.53 -19.88
C GLU A 106 5.51 7.92 -19.87
N ILE A 107 4.96 7.61 -21.03
CA ILE A 107 3.71 6.85 -21.13
C ILE A 107 4.04 5.36 -20.92
N VAL A 108 3.47 4.78 -19.88
CA VAL A 108 3.67 3.38 -19.52
C VAL A 108 2.38 2.59 -19.74
N LEU A 109 2.51 1.47 -20.44
CA LEU A 109 1.41 0.52 -20.60
C LEU A 109 1.23 -0.28 -19.32
N GLY A 110 0.09 -0.12 -18.66
CA GLY A 110 -0.31 -0.81 -17.46
C GLY A 110 -1.29 -1.94 -17.71
N LYS A 111 -1.34 -2.88 -16.78
CA LYS A 111 -2.38 -3.90 -16.72
C LYS A 111 -2.76 -4.20 -15.27
N THR A 112 -4.02 -4.53 -15.03
CA THR A 112 -4.47 -5.08 -13.76
C THR A 112 -4.31 -6.60 -13.78
N TYR A 113 -3.91 -7.15 -12.63
CA TYR A 113 -3.72 -8.58 -12.44
C TYR A 113 -4.90 -9.18 -11.73
N ASN A 114 -5.32 -10.37 -12.18
CA ASN A 114 -6.28 -11.14 -11.43
C ASN A 114 -5.62 -11.66 -10.14
N LYS A 115 -6.19 -11.30 -9.01
CA LYS A 115 -5.74 -11.69 -7.67
C LYS A 115 -6.89 -12.33 -6.94
N GLY A 116 -6.68 -13.48 -6.36
CA GLY A 116 -7.73 -14.18 -5.65
C GLY A 116 -7.19 -15.19 -4.65
N LEU A 117 -8.04 -15.61 -3.76
CA LEU A 117 -7.78 -16.65 -2.77
C LEU A 117 -8.97 -17.60 -2.69
N THR A 118 -8.68 -18.87 -2.49
CA THR A 118 -9.68 -19.92 -2.28
C THR A 118 -9.57 -20.47 -0.86
N LEU A 119 -10.71 -20.62 -0.20
CA LEU A 119 -10.84 -21.32 1.08
C LEU A 119 -11.65 -22.58 0.88
N ARG A 120 -11.06 -23.73 1.21
CA ARG A 120 -11.77 -24.99 1.28
C ARG A 120 -12.43 -25.13 2.63
N VAL A 121 -13.72 -25.42 2.62
CA VAL A 121 -14.56 -25.58 3.80
C VAL A 121 -15.11 -26.99 3.83
N ASP A 122 -14.91 -27.68 4.94
CA ASP A 122 -15.61 -28.94 5.25
C ASP A 122 -16.92 -28.58 5.97
N LEU A 123 -18.04 -29.04 5.41
CA LEU A 123 -19.39 -28.74 5.93
C LEU A 123 -19.62 -29.31 7.32
N ASP A 124 -18.92 -30.39 7.70
CA ASP A 124 -19.01 -30.95 9.06
C ASP A 124 -18.42 -29.95 10.10
N GLN A 125 -17.41 -29.12 9.71
CA GLN A 125 -16.82 -28.13 10.62
C GLN A 125 -17.69 -26.88 10.80
N VAL A 126 -18.60 -26.61 9.89
CA VAL A 126 -19.48 -25.42 9.90
C VAL A 126 -20.95 -25.79 10.08
N SER A 127 -21.22 -27.03 10.47
CA SER A 127 -22.55 -27.52 10.75
C SER A 127 -23.25 -26.67 11.82
N GLY A 128 -24.46 -26.18 11.53
CA GLY A 128 -25.21 -25.29 12.42
C GLY A 128 -24.85 -23.79 12.33
N ILE A 129 -23.90 -23.39 11.48
CA ILE A 129 -23.55 -21.97 11.26
C ILE A 129 -24.16 -21.50 9.94
N GLU A 130 -25.30 -20.83 9.97
CA GLU A 130 -25.98 -20.37 8.76
C GLU A 130 -25.15 -19.38 7.92
N SER A 131 -24.36 -18.52 8.58
CA SER A 131 -23.54 -17.48 7.96
C SER A 131 -22.12 -17.92 7.55
N TRP A 132 -21.82 -19.23 7.55
CA TRP A 132 -20.46 -19.72 7.29
C TRP A 132 -19.88 -19.25 5.94
N ARG A 133 -20.73 -19.10 4.92
CA ARG A 133 -20.32 -18.59 3.59
C ARG A 133 -19.81 -17.16 3.67
N GLN A 134 -20.59 -16.29 4.31
CA GLN A 134 -20.20 -14.88 4.52
C GLN A 134 -18.93 -14.76 5.37
N MET A 135 -18.81 -15.59 6.41
CA MET A 135 -17.59 -15.65 7.23
C MET A 135 -16.36 -16.10 6.40
N ALA A 136 -16.53 -17.06 5.49
CA ALA A 136 -15.47 -17.49 4.59
C ALA A 136 -15.04 -16.36 3.64
N VAL A 137 -16.00 -15.67 3.02
CA VAL A 137 -15.75 -14.49 2.15
C VAL A 137 -15.05 -13.38 2.92
N ALA A 138 -15.54 -13.00 4.10
CA ALA A 138 -14.91 -11.98 4.95
C ALA A 138 -13.46 -12.32 5.31
N ARG A 139 -13.17 -13.59 5.62
CA ARG A 139 -11.82 -14.09 5.89
C ARG A 139 -10.90 -13.94 4.67
N LEU A 140 -11.40 -14.24 3.48
CA LEU A 140 -10.65 -14.11 2.23
C LEU A 140 -10.39 -12.64 1.89
N LEU A 141 -11.40 -11.78 2.00
CA LEU A 141 -11.28 -10.33 1.77
C LEU A 141 -10.23 -9.69 2.70
N ARG A 142 -10.27 -9.99 4.00
CA ARG A 142 -9.25 -9.51 4.94
C ARG A 142 -7.84 -9.91 4.52
N ARG A 143 -7.64 -11.14 4.05
CA ARG A 143 -6.33 -11.59 3.57
C ARG A 143 -5.88 -10.89 2.30
N LEU A 144 -6.79 -10.72 1.34
CA LEU A 144 -6.50 -10.00 0.09
C LEU A 144 -6.12 -8.55 0.37
N LEU A 145 -6.94 -7.83 1.15
CA LEU A 145 -6.69 -6.43 1.50
C LEU A 145 -5.40 -6.24 2.31
N ARG A 146 -5.10 -7.16 3.24
CA ARG A 146 -3.81 -7.13 3.97
C ARG A 146 -2.61 -7.30 3.04
N SER A 147 -2.72 -8.17 2.04
CA SER A 147 -1.68 -8.33 1.03
C SER A 147 -1.51 -7.08 0.17
N GLU A 148 -2.61 -6.43 -0.21
CA GLU A 148 -2.58 -5.17 -0.96
C GLU A 148 -1.95 -4.04 -0.14
N LEU A 149 -2.40 -3.83 1.10
CA LEU A 149 -1.85 -2.80 1.99
C LEU A 149 -0.34 -3.01 2.23
N ARG A 150 0.08 -4.22 2.53
CA ARG A 150 1.50 -4.53 2.71
C ARG A 150 2.31 -4.22 1.46
N ARG A 151 1.78 -4.56 0.28
CA ARG A 151 2.42 -4.28 -1.01
C ARG A 151 2.54 -2.79 -1.25
N ALA A 152 1.48 -2.02 -0.98
CA ALA A 152 1.47 -0.56 -1.11
C ALA A 152 2.53 0.10 -0.20
N ILE A 153 2.57 -0.27 1.08
CA ILE A 153 3.58 0.23 2.04
C ILE A 153 4.99 -0.16 1.58
N SER A 154 5.20 -1.40 1.12
CA SER A 154 6.52 -1.83 0.64
C SER A 154 6.96 -1.07 -0.61
N PHE A 155 6.06 -0.76 -1.52
CA PHE A 155 6.38 0.00 -2.73
C PHE A 155 6.74 1.44 -2.39
N LEU A 156 5.99 2.10 -1.50
CA LEU A 156 6.34 3.44 -1.02
C LEU A 156 7.71 3.45 -0.34
N TYR A 157 7.95 2.52 0.58
CA TYR A 157 9.23 2.44 1.28
C TYR A 157 10.41 2.22 0.34
N ASN A 158 10.27 1.34 -0.65
CA ASN A 158 11.34 1.05 -1.60
C ASN A 158 11.61 2.20 -2.58
N ALA A 159 10.63 3.08 -2.81
CA ALA A 159 10.76 4.25 -3.68
C ALA A 159 11.18 5.51 -2.92
N ALA A 160 11.09 5.51 -1.59
CA ALA A 160 11.34 6.67 -0.76
C ALA A 160 12.82 7.00 -0.59
N SER A 161 13.14 8.29 -0.51
CA SER A 161 14.39 8.78 0.08
C SER A 161 14.34 8.50 1.58
N SER A 162 15.24 7.64 2.06
CA SER A 162 15.21 7.18 3.46
C SER A 162 16.21 7.95 4.31
N THR A 163 15.73 8.51 5.43
CA THR A 163 16.54 9.16 6.46
C THR A 163 16.30 8.45 7.79
N SER A 164 17.32 8.37 8.64
CA SER A 164 17.20 7.84 10.00
C SER A 164 16.99 8.95 11.00
N ALA A 165 16.10 8.73 11.98
CA ALA A 165 15.90 9.60 13.12
C ALA A 165 15.95 8.78 14.42
N VAL A 166 16.42 9.38 15.50
CA VAL A 166 16.50 8.73 16.80
C VAL A 166 15.41 9.33 17.70
N TRP A 167 14.45 8.50 18.09
CA TRP A 167 13.37 8.86 19.04
C TRP A 167 13.39 7.86 20.18
N SER A 168 14.42 8.00 21.04
CA SER A 168 14.66 7.11 22.17
C SER A 168 13.90 7.49 23.43
N GLY A 169 13.28 8.67 23.43
CA GLY A 169 12.68 9.29 24.61
C GLY A 169 13.66 10.17 25.39
N ALA A 170 14.71 10.67 24.73
CA ALA A 170 15.57 11.68 25.31
C ALA A 170 14.96 13.09 25.20
N ALA A 171 15.21 13.93 26.19
CA ALA A 171 14.58 15.26 26.27
C ALA A 171 15.07 16.24 25.17
N ALA A 172 16.20 15.96 24.53
CA ALA A 172 16.75 16.77 23.45
C ALA A 172 16.16 16.45 22.07
N GLU A 173 15.37 15.38 21.97
CA GLU A 173 14.76 14.95 20.71
C GLU A 173 13.52 15.80 20.36
N ASP A 174 13.42 16.17 19.10
CA ASP A 174 12.23 16.87 18.58
C ASP A 174 11.69 16.17 17.32
N PRO A 175 10.86 15.15 17.50
CA PRO A 175 10.27 14.40 16.40
C PRO A 175 9.48 15.25 15.41
N ASP A 176 8.84 16.33 15.85
CA ASP A 176 8.03 17.19 15.00
C ASP A 176 8.93 18.04 14.07
N SER A 177 10.10 18.46 14.55
CA SER A 177 11.12 19.11 13.71
C SER A 177 11.68 18.16 12.66
N ASP A 178 11.94 16.89 13.01
CA ASP A 178 12.38 15.88 12.05
C ASP A 178 11.37 15.66 10.92
N LEU A 179 10.06 15.65 11.28
CA LEU A 179 8.98 15.53 10.30
C LEU A 179 8.88 16.76 9.39
N LEU A 180 9.03 17.97 9.94
CA LEU A 180 9.02 19.21 9.15
C LEU A 180 10.20 19.25 8.17
N ASN A 181 11.40 18.90 8.62
CA ASN A 181 12.59 18.83 7.77
C ASN A 181 12.43 17.80 6.65
N ALA A 182 11.83 16.64 6.95
CA ALA A 182 11.57 15.61 5.94
C ALA A 182 10.50 16.06 4.92
N LEU A 183 9.46 16.79 5.36
CA LEU A 183 8.45 17.37 4.47
C LEU A 183 9.04 18.44 3.55
N GLU A 184 9.91 19.29 4.07
CA GLU A 184 10.58 20.34 3.30
C GLU A 184 11.54 19.73 2.28
N SER A 185 12.38 18.78 2.68
CA SER A 185 13.26 18.05 1.76
C SER A 185 12.48 17.34 0.65
N ALA A 186 11.36 16.70 0.98
CA ALA A 186 10.52 16.05 -0.02
C ALA A 186 9.84 17.06 -0.97
N ALA A 187 9.51 18.26 -0.47
CA ALA A 187 8.97 19.34 -1.29
C ALA A 187 10.04 19.92 -2.22
N ASP A 188 11.27 20.06 -1.77
CA ASP A 188 12.40 20.51 -2.58
C ASP A 188 12.72 19.50 -3.71
N ASP A 189 12.64 18.19 -3.41
CA ASP A 189 12.89 17.14 -4.40
C ASP A 189 11.83 17.07 -5.50
N SER A 190 10.57 17.37 -5.17
CA SER A 190 9.44 17.15 -6.08
C SER A 190 8.72 18.43 -6.49
N GLY A 191 9.03 19.56 -5.85
CA GLY A 191 8.27 20.80 -5.99
C GLY A 191 6.86 20.75 -5.39
N LEU A 192 6.44 19.62 -4.84
CA LEU A 192 5.13 19.44 -4.22
C LEU A 192 5.28 18.90 -2.79
N LYS A 193 4.73 19.64 -1.82
CA LYS A 193 4.73 19.15 -0.43
C LYS A 193 3.88 17.89 -0.31
N PRO A 194 4.39 16.81 0.31
CA PRO A 194 3.60 15.63 0.62
C PRO A 194 2.33 15.99 1.39
N ASN A 195 1.19 15.43 0.99
CA ASN A 195 -0.09 15.73 1.63
C ASN A 195 -0.52 14.67 2.65
N ARG A 196 0.17 13.52 2.72
CA ARG A 196 -0.14 12.41 3.64
C ARG A 196 1.08 11.91 4.38
N ILE A 197 0.85 11.54 5.64
CA ILE A 197 1.86 10.91 6.49
C ILE A 197 1.29 9.63 7.11
N LEU A 198 1.97 8.51 6.89
CA LEU A 198 1.64 7.22 7.51
C LEU A 198 2.64 6.91 8.61
N PHE A 199 2.17 6.79 9.84
CA PHE A 199 2.94 6.32 10.97
C PHE A 199 2.75 4.83 11.22
N GLY A 200 3.84 4.11 11.51
CA GLY A 200 3.73 2.86 12.25
C GLY A 200 3.41 3.09 13.73
N ASP A 201 2.77 2.13 14.37
CA ASP A 201 2.40 2.26 15.79
C ASP A 201 3.61 2.50 16.70
N SER A 202 4.74 1.81 16.45
CA SER A 202 5.97 1.97 17.20
C SER A 202 6.58 3.36 17.03
N ALA A 203 6.62 3.90 15.82
CA ALA A 203 7.08 5.26 15.54
C ALA A 203 6.19 6.32 16.20
N TRP A 204 4.86 6.12 16.18
CA TRP A 204 3.94 7.00 16.89
C TRP A 204 4.17 7.00 18.40
N ALA A 205 4.37 5.81 18.99
CA ALA A 205 4.68 5.69 20.42
C ALA A 205 6.01 6.36 20.78
N ALA A 206 7.05 6.15 19.95
CA ALA A 206 8.35 6.77 20.13
C ALA A 206 8.26 8.31 20.10
N ARG A 207 7.56 8.89 19.10
CA ARG A 207 7.27 10.33 19.05
C ARG A 207 6.65 10.84 20.36
N SER A 208 5.60 10.15 20.83
CA SER A 208 4.89 10.55 22.05
C SER A 208 5.79 10.47 23.29
N LEU A 209 6.67 9.47 23.36
CA LEU A 209 7.61 9.30 24.47
C LEU A 209 8.69 10.39 24.47
N SER A 210 9.28 10.72 23.31
CA SER A 210 10.30 11.78 23.21
C SER A 210 9.72 13.15 23.62
N HIS A 211 8.54 13.51 23.16
CA HIS A 211 7.88 14.74 23.64
C HIS A 211 7.56 14.76 25.12
N ARG A 212 7.16 13.63 25.70
CA ARG A 212 6.93 13.52 27.16
C ARG A 212 8.21 13.69 27.96
N ALA A 213 9.35 13.22 27.45
CA ALA A 213 10.63 13.31 28.11
C ALA A 213 11.14 14.76 28.26
N GLN A 214 10.70 15.68 27.38
CA GLN A 214 11.02 17.10 27.47
C GLN A 214 10.54 17.73 28.78
N SER A 215 9.56 17.13 29.49
CA SER A 215 9.00 17.57 30.77
C SER A 215 8.55 19.04 30.79
N THR A 216 8.11 19.55 29.63
CA THR A 216 7.59 20.91 29.44
C THR A 216 6.11 20.89 29.14
N ALA A 217 5.40 22.00 29.37
CA ALA A 217 3.98 22.11 29.01
C ALA A 217 3.79 21.92 27.49
N GLY A 218 4.71 22.43 26.65
CA GLY A 218 4.68 22.23 25.20
C GLY A 218 4.90 20.76 24.81
N GLY A 219 5.88 20.09 25.43
CA GLY A 219 6.16 18.68 25.19
C GLY A 219 4.97 17.79 25.56
N PHE A 220 4.30 18.04 26.69
CA PHE A 220 3.09 17.31 27.05
C PHE A 220 1.93 17.55 26.07
N ALA A 221 1.77 18.79 25.58
CA ALA A 221 0.76 19.10 24.57
C ALA A 221 1.05 18.36 23.25
N SER A 222 2.30 18.40 22.75
CA SER A 222 2.70 17.68 21.54
C SER A 222 2.55 16.16 21.66
N ALA A 223 2.88 15.59 22.82
CA ALA A 223 2.73 14.15 23.09
C ALA A 223 1.29 13.64 23.00
N THR A 224 0.31 14.51 23.24
CA THR A 224 -1.13 14.15 23.29
C THR A 224 -1.90 14.51 22.01
N LEU A 225 -1.22 15.04 20.99
CA LEU A 225 -1.87 15.37 19.71
C LEU A 225 -2.51 14.12 19.08
N SER A 226 -3.74 14.32 18.58
CA SER A 226 -4.37 13.33 17.70
C SER A 226 -3.72 13.38 16.29
N PRO A 227 -3.91 12.36 15.45
CA PRO A 227 -3.44 12.41 14.06
C PRO A 227 -3.93 13.65 13.31
N GLU A 228 -5.18 14.06 13.51
CA GLU A 228 -5.79 15.24 12.88
C GLU A 228 -5.13 16.54 13.36
N ALA A 229 -4.89 16.65 14.66
CA ALA A 229 -4.21 17.82 15.23
C ALA A 229 -2.75 17.91 14.76
N LEU A 230 -2.06 16.76 14.62
CA LEU A 230 -0.71 16.70 14.07
C LEU A 230 -0.72 17.08 12.59
N ALA A 231 -1.70 16.65 11.79
CA ALA A 231 -1.84 17.05 10.40
C ALA A 231 -1.96 18.56 10.25
N ALA A 232 -2.79 19.19 11.10
CA ALA A 232 -2.93 20.64 11.11
C ALA A 232 -1.63 21.35 11.52
N LEU A 233 -0.88 20.82 12.50
CA LEU A 233 0.41 21.37 12.92
C LEU A 233 1.45 21.33 11.80
N LEU A 234 1.55 20.21 11.09
CA LEU A 234 2.52 19.99 10.01
C LEU A 234 2.07 20.61 8.66
N GLY A 235 0.83 21.10 8.59
CA GLY A 235 0.25 21.65 7.36
C GLY A 235 0.12 20.62 6.24
N VAL A 236 -0.26 19.37 6.60
CA VAL A 236 -0.57 18.29 5.65
C VAL A 236 -2.06 17.96 5.69
N GLU A 237 -2.57 17.34 4.64
CA GLU A 237 -3.99 16.99 4.56
C GLU A 237 -4.40 15.96 5.59
N GLN A 238 -3.61 14.88 5.72
CA GLN A 238 -3.94 13.77 6.60
C GLN A 238 -2.71 13.11 7.22
N VAL A 239 -2.82 12.77 8.48
CA VAL A 239 -1.91 11.87 9.20
C VAL A 239 -2.68 10.62 9.63
N ARG A 240 -2.09 9.44 9.44
CA ARG A 240 -2.72 8.19 9.82
C ARG A 240 -1.76 7.24 10.51
N ARG A 241 -2.27 6.44 11.44
CA ARG A 241 -1.52 5.38 12.12
C ARG A 241 -1.91 4.03 11.53
N CYS A 242 -0.92 3.22 11.17
CA CYS A 242 -1.12 1.85 10.72
C CYS A 242 -0.80 0.87 11.84
N SER A 243 -1.85 0.28 12.42
CA SER A 243 -1.72 -0.73 13.49
C SER A 243 -1.66 -2.18 12.95
N GLN A 244 -1.74 -2.35 11.64
CA GLN A 244 -1.74 -3.67 11.02
C GLN A 244 -0.42 -4.39 11.23
N ARG A 245 -0.50 -5.69 11.60
CA ARG A 245 0.66 -6.52 11.91
C ARG A 245 0.71 -7.76 11.04
N ARG A 246 1.89 -8.28 10.79
CA ARG A 246 2.14 -9.54 10.06
C ARG A 246 2.94 -10.51 10.91
N GLN A 247 3.01 -11.75 10.47
CA GLN A 247 3.98 -12.70 11.02
C GLN A 247 5.38 -12.21 10.67
N GLY A 248 6.18 -12.00 11.70
CA GLY A 248 7.59 -11.69 11.58
C GLY A 248 8.45 -12.95 11.45
N PRO A 249 9.78 -12.80 11.37
CA PRO A 249 10.71 -13.89 11.53
C PRO A 249 10.52 -14.53 12.91
N GLY A 250 10.35 -15.84 12.96
CA GLY A 250 10.03 -16.54 14.19
C GLY A 250 8.55 -16.42 14.60
N ALA A 251 8.27 -16.50 15.91
CA ALA A 251 6.91 -16.51 16.45
C ALA A 251 6.27 -15.12 16.64
N GLY A 252 7.06 -14.05 16.51
CA GLY A 252 6.65 -12.67 16.77
C GLY A 252 5.73 -12.09 15.69
N LYS A 253 5.02 -11.02 16.05
CA LYS A 253 4.24 -10.20 15.11
C LYS A 253 4.91 -8.84 14.97
N VAL A 254 5.11 -8.41 13.73
CA VAL A 254 5.72 -7.13 13.38
C VAL A 254 4.71 -6.23 12.66
N GLY A 255 4.81 -4.92 12.84
CA GLY A 255 3.98 -3.95 12.14
C GLY A 255 4.22 -3.96 10.63
N PHE A 256 3.24 -3.51 9.84
CA PHE A 256 3.45 -3.31 8.40
C PHE A 256 4.40 -2.13 8.14
N ALA A 257 4.32 -1.09 8.97
CA ALA A 257 5.19 0.08 8.99
C ALA A 257 5.91 0.19 10.33
N GLU A 258 6.61 -0.89 10.75
CA GLU A 258 7.29 -0.93 12.05
C GLU A 258 8.48 0.05 12.06
N ASN A 259 8.55 0.90 13.09
CA ASN A 259 9.57 1.94 13.25
C ASN A 259 9.74 2.84 12.01
N LEU A 260 8.65 3.10 11.30
CA LEU A 260 8.68 3.79 10.03
C LEU A 260 7.63 4.90 10.00
N VAL A 261 8.01 6.04 9.43
CA VAL A 261 7.09 7.09 9.01
C VAL A 261 7.28 7.30 7.51
N LEU A 262 6.18 7.26 6.75
CA LEU A 262 6.17 7.50 5.31
C LEU A 262 5.45 8.80 5.01
N LEU A 263 6.10 9.67 4.22
CA LEU A 263 5.57 10.94 3.73
C LEU A 263 5.42 10.81 2.22
N PHE A 264 4.23 11.09 1.70
CA PHE A 264 3.94 10.92 0.27
C PHE A 264 2.72 11.74 -0.14
N SER A 265 2.52 11.88 -1.45
CA SER A 265 1.35 12.52 -2.04
C SER A 265 0.38 11.49 -2.60
N ALA A 266 -0.88 11.54 -2.16
CA ALA A 266 -1.97 10.76 -2.73
C ALA A 266 -3.29 11.52 -2.58
N TYR A 267 -3.97 11.77 -3.68
CA TYR A 267 -5.18 12.58 -3.70
C TYR A 267 -6.44 11.70 -3.60
N ALA A 268 -7.49 12.19 -2.96
CA ALA A 268 -8.70 11.42 -2.70
C ALA A 268 -9.46 11.05 -3.99
N HIS A 269 -9.40 11.91 -5.00
CA HIS A 269 -10.04 11.69 -6.30
C HIS A 269 -8.98 11.48 -7.36
N GLN A 270 -8.22 10.40 -7.22
CA GLN A 270 -7.15 10.09 -8.15
C GLN A 270 -7.69 9.90 -9.58
N SER A 271 -7.03 10.53 -10.51
CA SER A 271 -7.15 10.26 -11.95
C SER A 271 -5.94 9.46 -12.44
N VAL A 272 -5.94 9.09 -13.71
CA VAL A 272 -4.77 8.44 -14.32
C VAL A 272 -3.58 9.40 -14.41
N GLU A 273 -3.84 10.71 -14.48
CA GLU A 273 -2.84 11.75 -14.77
C GLU A 273 -2.50 12.68 -13.58
N ASP A 274 -3.09 12.48 -12.38
CA ASP A 274 -2.76 13.33 -11.23
C ASP A 274 -1.34 13.04 -10.69
N PRO A 275 -0.71 14.00 -9.95
CA PRO A 275 0.66 13.88 -9.46
C PRO A 275 0.82 13.01 -8.20
N SER A 276 -0.10 12.07 -7.93
CA SER A 276 0.04 11.13 -6.81
C SER A 276 1.27 10.25 -6.98
N ASN A 277 1.99 10.03 -5.89
CA ASN A 277 3.16 9.13 -5.88
C ASN A 277 2.79 7.67 -6.11
N ILE A 278 1.65 7.24 -5.59
CA ILE A 278 1.20 5.84 -5.65
C ILE A 278 -0.25 5.78 -6.08
N LYS A 279 -0.58 4.84 -6.96
CA LYS A 279 -1.94 4.60 -7.43
C LYS A 279 -2.28 3.12 -7.34
N ARG A 280 -3.51 2.84 -6.96
CA ARG A 280 -4.09 1.51 -7.01
C ARG A 280 -5.08 1.44 -8.16
N PHE A 281 -4.63 0.95 -9.30
CA PHE A 281 -5.48 0.71 -10.46
C PHE A 281 -6.36 -0.51 -10.22
N VAL A 282 -7.67 -0.36 -10.39
CA VAL A 282 -8.65 -1.42 -10.16
C VAL A 282 -9.56 -1.52 -11.38
N THR A 283 -9.77 -2.74 -11.85
CA THR A 283 -10.71 -2.99 -12.95
C THR A 283 -11.99 -3.57 -12.38
N PRO A 284 -13.13 -2.87 -12.51
CA PRO A 284 -14.41 -3.43 -12.13
C PRO A 284 -14.78 -4.60 -13.05
N CYS A 285 -15.55 -5.52 -12.52
CA CYS A 285 -16.15 -6.60 -13.28
C CYS A 285 -17.26 -6.06 -14.20
N GLU A 286 -17.82 -6.90 -15.07
CA GLU A 286 -18.87 -6.51 -16.02
C GLU A 286 -20.14 -5.99 -15.34
N ASP A 287 -20.43 -6.45 -14.13
CA ASP A 287 -21.50 -5.98 -13.26
C ASP A 287 -21.18 -4.72 -12.44
N GLY A 288 -19.99 -4.13 -12.66
CA GLY A 288 -19.48 -2.98 -11.92
C GLY A 288 -18.92 -3.29 -10.53
N SER A 289 -18.99 -4.54 -10.06
CA SER A 289 -18.45 -4.95 -8.77
C SER A 289 -16.92 -5.01 -8.80
N LEU A 290 -16.28 -4.76 -7.65
CA LEU A 290 -14.82 -4.88 -7.53
C LEU A 290 -14.38 -6.30 -7.17
N TYR A 291 -15.28 -7.12 -6.65
CA TYR A 291 -15.02 -8.48 -6.22
C TYR A 291 -16.01 -9.45 -6.82
N ARG A 292 -15.52 -10.60 -7.25
CA ARG A 292 -16.35 -11.75 -7.62
C ARG A 292 -16.13 -12.89 -6.65
N VAL A 293 -17.19 -13.57 -6.29
CA VAL A 293 -17.16 -14.73 -5.40
C VAL A 293 -17.71 -15.93 -6.12
N TYR A 294 -16.93 -17.01 -6.12
CA TYR A 294 -17.34 -18.31 -6.68
C TYR A 294 -17.51 -19.31 -5.56
N GLU A 295 -18.57 -20.10 -5.63
CA GLU A 295 -18.85 -21.21 -4.74
C GLU A 295 -18.91 -22.50 -5.55
N GLN A 296 -18.03 -23.44 -5.28
CA GLN A 296 -17.97 -24.73 -5.96
C GLN A 296 -18.05 -25.87 -4.95
N ALA A 297 -19.13 -26.66 -4.96
CA ALA A 297 -19.20 -27.90 -4.24
C ALA A 297 -18.36 -28.95 -4.97
N LEU A 298 -17.30 -29.44 -4.31
CA LEU A 298 -16.43 -30.49 -4.85
C LEU A 298 -16.98 -31.87 -4.54
N THR A 299 -17.53 -32.03 -3.34
CA THR A 299 -18.20 -33.25 -2.86
C THR A 299 -19.43 -32.83 -2.03
N SER A 300 -20.20 -33.82 -1.57
CA SER A 300 -21.33 -33.57 -0.66
C SER A 300 -20.91 -32.89 0.67
N LYS A 301 -19.62 -32.92 1.03
CA LYS A 301 -19.09 -32.35 2.28
C LYS A 301 -18.08 -31.23 2.10
N ILE A 302 -17.51 -31.07 0.93
CA ILE A 302 -16.41 -30.12 0.68
C ILE A 302 -16.85 -29.08 -0.33
N THR A 303 -16.74 -27.82 0.07
CA THR A 303 -17.04 -26.66 -0.78
C THR A 303 -15.83 -25.72 -0.80
N ASP A 304 -15.46 -25.26 -1.99
CA ASP A 304 -14.47 -24.22 -2.20
C ASP A 304 -15.18 -22.87 -2.39
N ILE A 305 -14.78 -21.86 -1.59
CA ILE A 305 -15.19 -20.46 -1.77
C ILE A 305 -13.97 -19.71 -2.29
N THR A 306 -14.11 -19.04 -3.42
CA THR A 306 -13.04 -18.24 -4.06
C THR A 306 -13.49 -16.81 -4.17
N VAL A 307 -12.63 -15.88 -3.76
CA VAL A 307 -12.81 -14.43 -3.97
C VAL A 307 -11.72 -13.95 -4.90
N GLU A 308 -12.09 -13.23 -5.94
CA GLU A 308 -11.15 -12.60 -6.87
C GLU A 308 -11.43 -11.12 -7.07
N HIS A 309 -10.40 -10.38 -7.47
CA HIS A 309 -10.48 -9.01 -7.93
C HIS A 309 -9.33 -8.71 -8.91
N TYR A 310 -9.46 -7.62 -9.65
CA TYR A 310 -8.42 -7.16 -10.56
C TYR A 310 -7.82 -5.86 -10.03
N SER A 311 -6.54 -5.89 -9.69
CA SER A 311 -5.84 -4.70 -9.21
C SER A 311 -4.36 -4.70 -9.59
N ASN A 312 -3.79 -3.48 -9.62
CA ASN A 312 -2.36 -3.26 -9.71
C ASN A 312 -1.99 -2.00 -8.91
N ILE A 313 -0.97 -2.10 -8.05
CA ILE A 313 -0.43 -0.97 -7.29
C ILE A 313 0.88 -0.58 -7.95
N VAL A 314 1.03 0.70 -8.26
CA VAL A 314 2.17 1.23 -9.00
C VAL A 314 2.62 2.54 -8.37
N ILE A 315 3.94 2.74 -8.29
CA ILE A 315 4.53 4.05 -8.04
C ILE A 315 4.51 4.81 -9.37
N THR A 316 3.76 5.89 -9.41
CA THR A 316 3.60 6.74 -10.60
C THR A 316 4.54 7.94 -10.58
N SER A 317 5.01 8.35 -9.40
CA SER A 317 6.02 9.39 -9.22
C SER A 317 6.88 9.02 -8.01
N SER A 318 8.19 8.94 -8.18
CA SER A 318 9.12 8.66 -7.07
C SER A 318 9.61 9.91 -6.33
N PRO A 319 9.80 11.09 -6.97
CA PRO A 319 10.16 12.30 -6.24
C PRO A 319 9.15 12.68 -5.16
N GLY A 320 9.62 13.24 -4.06
CA GLY A 320 8.79 13.67 -2.94
C GLY A 320 8.24 12.55 -2.06
N ILE A 321 8.68 11.30 -2.24
CA ILE A 321 8.43 10.23 -1.27
C ILE A 321 9.58 10.22 -0.27
N ALA A 322 9.29 10.45 1.01
CA ALA A 322 10.28 10.36 2.07
C ALA A 322 9.92 9.28 3.09
N ALA A 323 10.94 8.68 3.67
CA ALA A 323 10.81 7.70 4.74
C ALA A 323 11.71 8.06 5.91
N LEU A 324 11.15 8.13 7.12
CA LEU A 324 11.94 8.22 8.35
C LEU A 324 11.98 6.84 8.99
N ALA A 325 13.18 6.26 9.06
CA ALA A 325 13.44 5.05 9.84
C ALA A 325 13.77 5.44 11.28
N ILE A 326 12.91 5.06 12.22
CA ILE A 326 13.01 5.47 13.61
C ILE A 326 13.80 4.45 14.40
N SER A 327 14.91 4.91 15.03
CA SER A 327 15.62 4.15 16.06
C SER A 327 15.14 4.57 17.44
N THR A 328 14.81 3.59 18.28
CA THR A 328 14.45 3.81 19.69
C THR A 328 15.62 3.57 20.64
N GLN A 329 16.80 3.29 20.11
CA GLN A 329 18.03 3.16 20.86
C GLN A 329 18.92 4.36 20.54
N SER A 330 19.36 5.08 21.57
CA SER A 330 20.49 5.99 21.44
C SER A 330 21.72 5.13 21.08
N GLU A 331 22.45 5.47 20.02
CA GLU A 331 23.79 4.93 19.83
C GLU A 331 24.64 5.41 21.03
N GLU A 332 24.72 4.59 22.08
CA GLU A 332 25.77 4.72 23.06
C GLU A 332 27.06 4.40 22.30
N GLY A 333 27.81 5.46 22.02
CA GLY A 333 29.10 5.34 21.37
C GLY A 333 30.03 4.45 22.22
N ASP A 334 30.58 3.45 21.57
CA ASP A 334 31.78 2.74 22.01
C ASP A 334 32.99 3.67 21.99
#